data_45e1d32fc3e75dc6b6099d5afd0d4281
#
_entry.id   45e1d32fc3e75dc6b6099d5afd0d4281
#
_cell.length_a   1.000
_cell.length_b   1.000
_cell.length_c   1.000
_cell.angle_alpha   90.00
_cell.angle_beta   90.00
_cell.angle_gamma   90.00
#
_symmetry.space_group_name_H-M   'P 1'
#
loop_
_entity.id
_entity.type
_entity.pdbx_description
1 polymer ?
#
loop_
_entity_poly.entity_id
_entity_poly.type
_entity_poly.pdbx_seq_one_letter_code
_entity_poly.pdbx_strand_id
1 'polypeptide(L)'
;MDLGKTEAIALGLASLVLGWLVYDALCRSAFGKDDAVLGGLLFLYCAVAAWALCHVFSGRGAYIHFGAMLGTIMALNVYFVIIPGQRELVKAKEEGRTPDPKYGLMGRQRSVHNTYFTLPVLFTMISNHYAGLYGHEWNWVLLMMISVAGALIRVWFVQRHKGKPNPLVLASGLVMLALTALLALPRPSADGGGPVAFDQVQPIIQARCVSCHAAKPTQEGIAAPPKGMVLETPAEIRLRAAAIYQQAAQSRVMPPGNMTHITDAERRMIARWFKGGAQ
;
A
#
# COMPACT_ATOMS: atom_id res chain seq x y z
N MET A 1 0.04 -15.95 -0.61
CA MET A 1 0.65 -17.08 0.14
C MET A 1 -0.11 -17.27 1.44
N ASP A 2 -0.33 -18.53 1.82
CA ASP A 2 -0.88 -18.83 3.16
C ASP A 2 0.30 -18.85 4.15
N LEU A 3 0.61 -17.67 4.69
CA LEU A 3 1.70 -17.50 5.64
C LEU A 3 1.21 -17.83 7.05
N GLY A 4 1.98 -18.62 7.79
CA GLY A 4 1.80 -18.77 9.22
C GLY A 4 2.07 -17.44 9.95
N LYS A 5 1.53 -17.27 11.16
CA LYS A 5 1.69 -16.03 11.96
C LYS A 5 3.15 -15.64 12.17
N THR A 6 4.00 -16.60 12.50
CA THR A 6 5.43 -16.37 12.74
C THR A 6 6.16 -15.96 11.47
N GLU A 7 5.86 -16.60 10.34
CA GLU A 7 6.44 -16.28 9.03
C GLU A 7 6.04 -14.87 8.58
N ALA A 8 4.77 -14.51 8.73
CA ALA A 8 4.30 -13.17 8.40
C ALA A 8 5.01 -12.08 9.22
N ILE A 9 5.22 -12.30 10.53
CA ILE A 9 5.96 -11.38 11.40
C ILE A 9 7.42 -11.30 10.96
N ALA A 10 8.07 -12.45 10.72
CA ALA A 10 9.48 -12.48 10.32
C ALA A 10 9.72 -11.77 8.98
N LEU A 11 8.89 -12.04 7.96
CA LEU A 11 8.97 -11.36 6.66
C LEU A 11 8.65 -9.87 6.76
N GLY A 12 7.69 -9.50 7.59
CA GLY A 12 7.38 -8.11 7.88
C GLY A 12 8.58 -7.37 8.46
N LEU A 13 9.18 -7.88 9.53
CA LEU A 13 10.38 -7.29 10.14
C LEU A 13 11.57 -7.28 9.20
N ALA A 14 11.79 -8.37 8.45
CA ALA A 14 12.85 -8.45 7.46
C ALA A 14 12.71 -7.37 6.39
N SER A 15 11.49 -7.08 5.93
CA SER A 15 11.24 -6.03 4.94
C SER A 15 11.65 -4.64 5.43
N LEU A 16 11.49 -4.35 6.72
CA LEU A 16 11.88 -3.08 7.32
C LEU A 16 13.41 -2.96 7.42
N VAL A 17 14.06 -4.02 7.93
CA VAL A 17 15.52 -4.04 8.12
C VAL A 17 16.24 -4.02 6.78
N LEU A 18 15.90 -4.93 5.89
CA LEU A 18 16.48 -5.00 4.54
C LEU A 18 16.18 -3.72 3.76
N GLY A 19 14.99 -3.16 3.96
CA GLY A 19 14.58 -1.89 3.37
C GLY A 19 15.59 -0.78 3.63
N TRP A 20 15.96 -0.59 4.87
CA TRP A 20 16.93 0.44 5.23
C TRP A 20 18.35 0.08 4.81
N LEU A 21 18.77 -1.17 5.00
CA LEU A 21 20.14 -1.60 4.65
C LEU A 21 20.43 -1.42 3.15
N VAL A 22 19.51 -1.86 2.28
CA VAL A 22 19.66 -1.69 0.83
C VAL A 22 19.66 -0.21 0.45
N TYR A 23 18.74 0.57 0.99
CA TYR A 23 18.68 2.01 0.74
C TYR A 23 19.98 2.72 1.20
N ASP A 24 20.47 2.43 2.40
CA ASP A 24 21.68 3.06 2.94
C ASP A 24 22.92 2.67 2.12
N ALA A 25 23.02 1.40 1.73
CA ALA A 25 24.09 0.91 0.85
C ALA A 25 24.09 1.63 -0.51
N LEU A 26 22.92 1.80 -1.15
CA LEU A 26 22.80 2.54 -2.41
C LEU A 26 23.29 3.99 -2.25
N CYS A 27 22.85 4.66 -1.20
CA CYS A 27 23.25 6.05 -0.96
C CYS A 27 24.74 6.23 -0.64
N ARG A 28 25.39 5.23 -0.03
CA ARG A 28 26.83 5.24 0.28
C ARG A 28 27.70 4.76 -0.87
N SER A 29 27.10 4.11 -1.88
CA SER A 29 27.82 3.60 -3.05
C SER A 29 28.29 4.73 -3.97
N ALA A 30 29.08 4.37 -5.00
CA ALA A 30 29.45 5.30 -6.06
C ALA A 30 28.24 5.94 -6.78
N PHE A 31 27.12 5.20 -6.88
CA PHE A 31 25.87 5.67 -7.48
C PHE A 31 25.20 6.78 -6.64
N GLY A 32 25.47 6.83 -5.34
CA GLY A 32 24.96 7.88 -4.46
C GLY A 32 25.48 9.29 -4.74
N LYS A 33 26.48 9.44 -5.60
CA LYS A 33 27.06 10.73 -6.01
C LYS A 33 26.27 11.41 -7.12
N ASP A 34 25.51 10.66 -7.90
CA ASP A 34 24.66 11.17 -8.98
C ASP A 34 23.19 11.03 -8.58
N ASP A 35 22.52 12.18 -8.40
CA ASP A 35 21.12 12.23 -7.95
C ASP A 35 20.15 11.55 -8.96
N ALA A 36 20.45 11.56 -10.26
CA ALA A 36 19.59 10.95 -11.28
C ALA A 36 19.73 9.42 -11.28
N VAL A 37 20.97 8.92 -11.23
CA VAL A 37 21.25 7.49 -11.15
C VAL A 37 20.69 6.91 -9.85
N LEU A 38 20.96 7.56 -8.72
CA LEU A 38 20.42 7.14 -7.43
C LEU A 38 18.90 7.15 -7.42
N GLY A 39 18.26 8.20 -7.97
CA GLY A 39 16.81 8.28 -8.09
C GLY A 39 16.21 7.13 -8.89
N GLY A 40 16.84 6.76 -10.02
CA GLY A 40 16.46 5.60 -10.84
C GLY A 40 16.58 4.27 -10.08
N LEU A 41 17.69 4.07 -9.35
CA LEU A 41 17.90 2.88 -8.54
C LEU A 41 16.93 2.78 -7.36
N LEU A 42 16.62 3.90 -6.70
CA LEU A 42 15.62 3.94 -5.63
C LEU A 42 14.22 3.67 -6.16
N PHE A 43 13.88 4.19 -7.34
CA PHE A 43 12.62 3.86 -8.00
C PHE A 43 12.53 2.36 -8.30
N LEU A 44 13.54 1.76 -8.90
CA LEU A 44 13.58 0.33 -9.19
C LEU A 44 13.49 -0.50 -7.89
N TYR A 45 14.23 -0.11 -6.87
CA TYR A 45 14.16 -0.74 -5.56
C TYR A 45 12.74 -0.70 -4.97
N CYS A 46 12.09 0.45 -4.97
CA CYS A 46 10.71 0.59 -4.49
C CYS A 46 9.73 -0.23 -5.32
N ALA A 47 9.92 -0.30 -6.66
CA ALA A 47 9.06 -1.10 -7.54
C ALA A 47 9.18 -2.60 -7.24
N VAL A 48 10.41 -3.11 -7.06
CA VAL A 48 10.65 -4.51 -6.67
C VAL A 48 10.07 -4.80 -5.28
N ALA A 49 10.26 -3.89 -4.32
CA ALA A 49 9.70 -4.04 -2.96
C ALA A 49 8.17 -4.04 -2.98
N ALA A 50 7.53 -3.12 -3.70
CA ALA A 50 6.08 -3.06 -3.84
C ALA A 50 5.53 -4.35 -4.48
N TRP A 51 6.17 -4.81 -5.57
CA TRP A 51 5.81 -6.06 -6.23
C TRP A 51 5.93 -7.24 -5.27
N ALA A 52 7.07 -7.43 -4.62
CA ALA A 52 7.32 -8.53 -3.71
C ALA A 52 6.33 -8.53 -2.53
N LEU A 53 6.14 -7.38 -1.87
CA LEU A 53 5.21 -7.25 -0.75
C LEU A 53 3.77 -7.57 -1.16
N CYS A 54 3.32 -7.13 -2.34
CA CYS A 54 1.99 -7.42 -2.86
C CYS A 54 1.77 -8.90 -3.25
N HIS A 55 2.84 -9.66 -3.48
CA HIS A 55 2.75 -11.11 -3.73
C HIS A 55 2.88 -11.93 -2.44
N VAL A 56 3.55 -11.40 -1.43
CA VAL A 56 3.77 -12.09 -0.15
C VAL A 56 2.60 -11.85 0.81
N PHE A 57 2.17 -10.60 0.96
CA PHE A 57 1.09 -10.21 1.86
C PHE A 57 -0.23 -9.97 1.14
N SER A 58 -1.35 -10.01 1.88
CA SER A 58 -2.61 -9.47 1.36
C SER A 58 -2.43 -8.00 0.95
N GLY A 59 -3.17 -7.52 -0.04
CA GLY A 59 -3.00 -6.16 -0.56
C GLY A 59 -2.98 -5.07 0.51
N ARG A 60 -3.85 -5.17 1.53
CA ARG A 60 -3.86 -4.28 2.69
C ARG A 60 -2.55 -4.38 3.50
N GLY A 61 -2.11 -5.60 3.79
CA GLY A 61 -0.86 -5.85 4.50
C GLY A 61 0.34 -5.35 3.71
N ALA A 62 0.37 -5.59 2.39
CA ALA A 62 1.42 -5.13 1.49
C ALA A 62 1.60 -3.60 1.52
N TYR A 63 0.51 -2.85 1.41
CA TYR A 63 0.55 -1.38 1.42
C TYR A 63 1.08 -0.83 2.76
N ILE A 64 0.64 -1.43 3.87
CA ILE A 64 1.13 -1.04 5.20
C ILE A 64 2.63 -1.33 5.33
N HIS A 65 3.10 -2.51 4.91
CA HIS A 65 4.52 -2.87 5.00
C HIS A 65 5.40 -2.01 4.09
N PHE A 66 4.92 -1.68 2.89
CA PHE A 66 5.63 -0.76 2.00
C PHE A 66 5.79 0.63 2.66
N GLY A 67 4.72 1.18 3.21
CA GLY A 67 4.76 2.44 3.94
C GLY A 67 5.64 2.38 5.19
N ALA A 68 5.54 1.30 5.96
CA ALA A 68 6.38 1.08 7.14
C ALA A 68 7.87 0.97 6.76
N MET A 69 8.21 0.31 5.65
CA MET A 69 9.57 0.26 5.11
C MET A 69 10.10 1.66 4.78
N LEU A 70 9.34 2.47 4.04
CA LEU A 70 9.73 3.85 3.73
C LEU A 70 9.84 4.72 5.00
N GLY A 71 8.89 4.58 5.92
CA GLY A 71 8.91 5.28 7.22
C GLY A 71 10.12 4.90 8.06
N THR A 72 10.50 3.61 8.07
CA THR A 72 11.72 3.12 8.72
C THR A 72 12.96 3.74 8.10
N ILE A 73 13.05 3.78 6.77
CA ILE A 73 14.13 4.47 6.05
C ILE A 73 14.21 5.94 6.50
N MET A 74 13.08 6.63 6.55
CA MET A 74 13.04 8.04 6.95
C MET A 74 13.52 8.25 8.40
N ALA A 75 13.07 7.43 9.33
CA ALA A 75 13.45 7.51 10.74
C ALA A 75 14.94 7.20 10.94
N LEU A 76 15.44 6.14 10.32
CA LEU A 76 16.83 5.73 10.45
C LEU A 76 17.79 6.68 9.73
N ASN A 77 17.36 7.33 8.64
CA ASN A 77 18.10 8.45 8.04
C ASN A 77 18.34 9.59 9.05
N VAL A 78 17.30 9.94 9.82
CA VAL A 78 17.43 10.98 10.84
C VAL A 78 18.37 10.51 11.94
N TYR A 79 18.15 9.31 12.46
CA TYR A 79 18.89 8.80 13.62
C TYR A 79 20.37 8.52 13.32
N PHE A 80 20.69 7.85 12.20
CA PHE A 80 22.05 7.39 11.91
C PHE A 80 22.86 8.32 11.02
N VAL A 81 22.22 9.24 10.30
CA VAL A 81 22.94 10.08 9.32
C VAL A 81 22.77 11.56 9.61
N ILE A 82 21.52 12.04 9.71
CA ILE A 82 21.26 13.49 9.82
C ILE A 82 21.71 14.02 11.17
N ILE A 83 21.23 13.44 12.28
CA ILE A 83 21.56 13.91 13.64
C ILE A 83 23.08 13.80 13.92
N PRO A 84 23.75 12.64 13.67
CA PRO A 84 25.21 12.58 13.89
C PRO A 84 25.99 13.56 13.03
N GLY A 85 25.58 13.72 11.75
CA GLY A 85 26.20 14.70 10.87
C GLY A 85 26.06 16.14 11.37
N GLN A 86 24.87 16.51 11.82
CA GLN A 86 24.64 17.86 12.38
C GLN A 86 25.41 18.10 13.67
N ARG A 87 25.51 17.10 14.55
CA ARG A 87 26.32 17.20 15.79
C ARG A 87 27.80 17.47 15.45
N GLU A 88 28.35 16.80 14.45
CA GLU A 88 29.73 17.04 14.03
C GLU A 88 29.95 18.44 13.43
N LEU A 89 28.97 18.93 12.65
CA LEU A 89 29.03 20.28 12.09
C LEU A 89 29.00 21.35 13.19
N VAL A 90 28.16 21.19 14.21
CA VAL A 90 28.07 22.10 15.36
C VAL A 90 29.36 22.06 16.16
N LYS A 91 29.86 20.86 16.51
CA LYS A 91 31.11 20.66 17.24
C LYS A 91 32.31 21.30 16.53
N ALA A 92 32.44 21.07 15.22
CA ALA A 92 33.50 21.67 14.44
C ALA A 92 33.48 23.20 14.51
N LYS A 93 32.28 23.80 14.48
CA LYS A 93 32.12 25.26 14.59
C LYS A 93 32.46 25.77 15.99
N GLU A 94 32.07 25.07 17.06
CA GLU A 94 32.41 25.43 18.46
C GLU A 94 33.90 25.34 18.70
N GLU A 95 34.60 24.39 18.08
CA GLU A 95 36.06 24.20 18.16
C GLU A 95 36.86 25.12 17.21
N GLY A 96 36.18 26.01 16.45
CA GLY A 96 36.83 26.88 15.46
C GLY A 96 37.41 26.15 14.24
N ARG A 97 37.07 24.85 14.05
CA ARG A 97 37.50 24.05 12.89
C ARG A 97 36.60 24.30 11.69
N THR A 98 37.14 24.17 10.49
CA THR A 98 36.33 24.07 9.28
C THR A 98 35.59 22.71 9.27
N PRO A 99 34.24 22.70 9.21
CA PRO A 99 33.51 21.46 9.14
C PRO A 99 33.81 20.65 7.86
N ASP A 100 33.86 19.34 7.97
CA ASP A 100 33.99 18.45 6.79
C ASP A 100 32.67 18.50 5.99
N PRO A 101 32.72 18.94 4.71
CA PRO A 101 31.53 19.09 3.86
C PRO A 101 30.73 17.82 3.68
N LYS A 102 31.33 16.63 3.85
CA LYS A 102 30.65 15.33 3.66
C LYS A 102 29.45 15.18 4.56
N TYR A 103 29.51 15.65 5.81
CA TYR A 103 28.39 15.54 6.76
C TYR A 103 27.19 16.37 6.33
N GLY A 104 27.45 17.59 5.81
CA GLY A 104 26.41 18.43 5.25
C GLY A 104 25.78 17.86 3.98
N LEU A 105 26.60 17.31 3.07
CA LEU A 105 26.13 16.70 1.83
C LEU A 105 25.30 15.45 2.09
N MET A 106 25.76 14.55 2.93
CA MET A 106 25.02 13.33 3.32
C MET A 106 23.71 13.68 4.00
N GLY A 107 23.74 14.57 5.00
CA GLY A 107 22.53 15.00 5.71
C GLY A 107 21.51 15.64 4.78
N ARG A 108 21.96 16.48 3.83
CA ARG A 108 21.11 17.09 2.80
C ARG A 108 20.47 16.04 1.90
N GLN A 109 21.22 15.08 1.38
CA GLN A 109 20.72 14.02 0.52
C GLN A 109 19.60 13.24 1.23
N ARG A 110 19.85 12.79 2.47
CA ARG A 110 18.87 12.04 3.26
C ARG A 110 17.60 12.87 3.57
N SER A 111 17.76 14.14 3.90
CA SER A 111 16.63 15.04 4.15
C SER A 111 15.76 15.26 2.90
N VAL A 112 16.39 15.35 1.72
CA VAL A 112 15.66 15.46 0.44
C VAL A 112 14.88 14.19 0.15
N HIS A 113 15.49 13.01 0.33
CA HIS A 113 14.80 11.73 0.15
C HIS A 113 13.62 11.58 1.13
N ASN A 114 13.82 11.90 2.42
CA ASN A 114 12.73 11.90 3.39
C ASN A 114 11.56 12.80 2.94
N THR A 115 11.87 13.96 2.35
CA THR A 115 10.86 14.87 1.80
C THR A 115 10.05 14.18 0.70
N TYR A 116 10.69 13.45 -0.21
CA TYR A 116 10.02 12.77 -1.31
C TYR A 116 9.20 11.55 -0.86
N PHE A 117 9.63 10.86 0.19
CA PHE A 117 8.88 9.73 0.77
C PHE A 117 7.66 10.16 1.60
N THR A 118 7.54 11.43 1.98
CA THR A 118 6.46 11.91 2.86
C THR A 118 5.06 11.57 2.35
N LEU A 119 4.73 11.93 1.10
CA LEU A 119 3.40 11.67 0.54
C LEU A 119 3.12 10.19 0.29
N PRO A 120 4.07 9.39 -0.25
CA PRO A 120 3.93 7.94 -0.29
C PRO A 120 3.61 7.31 1.07
N VAL A 121 4.33 7.68 2.13
CA VAL A 121 4.07 7.16 3.49
C VAL A 121 2.69 7.58 3.98
N LEU A 122 2.33 8.86 3.86
CA LEU A 122 1.01 9.35 4.25
C LEU A 122 -0.12 8.61 3.52
N PHE A 123 0.03 8.38 2.21
CA PHE A 123 -0.94 7.59 1.46
C PHE A 123 -1.09 6.17 2.02
N THR A 124 0.03 5.47 2.27
CA THR A 124 -0.03 4.10 2.78
C THR A 124 -0.66 4.03 4.17
N MET A 125 -0.50 5.04 5.02
CA MET A 125 -1.15 5.13 6.33
C MET A 125 -2.69 5.17 6.22
N ILE A 126 -3.22 5.90 5.22
CA ILE A 126 -4.67 6.01 5.01
C ILE A 126 -5.22 4.97 4.02
N SER A 127 -4.35 4.19 3.38
CA SER A 127 -4.71 3.23 2.32
C SER A 127 -5.71 2.18 2.75
N ASN A 128 -5.79 1.88 4.06
CA ASN A 128 -6.79 0.96 4.63
C ASN A 128 -8.24 1.33 4.34
N HIS A 129 -8.50 2.60 4.01
CA HIS A 129 -9.83 3.10 3.65
C HIS A 129 -10.13 2.96 2.15
N TYR A 130 -9.14 2.59 1.33
CA TYR A 130 -9.24 2.52 -0.13
C TYR A 130 -9.11 1.08 -0.64
N ALA A 131 -10.11 0.26 -0.29
CA ALA A 131 -10.14 -1.16 -0.64
C ALA A 131 -10.03 -1.42 -2.15
N GLY A 132 -10.56 -0.52 -2.99
CA GLY A 132 -10.45 -0.60 -4.45
C GLY A 132 -9.03 -0.50 -4.98
N LEU A 133 -8.09 0.09 -4.22
CA LEU A 133 -6.69 0.18 -4.62
C LEU A 133 -5.90 -1.07 -4.22
N TYR A 134 -5.89 -1.40 -2.93
CA TYR A 134 -5.08 -2.54 -2.46
C TYR A 134 -5.69 -3.91 -2.80
N GLY A 135 -6.98 -3.98 -3.09
CA GLY A 135 -7.67 -5.18 -3.58
C GLY A 135 -7.67 -5.33 -5.11
N HIS A 136 -7.07 -4.40 -5.85
CA HIS A 136 -6.99 -4.46 -7.31
C HIS A 136 -5.98 -5.51 -7.77
N GLU A 137 -6.22 -6.15 -8.94
CA GLU A 137 -5.28 -7.12 -9.52
C GLU A 137 -3.89 -6.54 -9.80
N TRP A 138 -3.82 -5.23 -10.09
CA TRP A 138 -2.58 -4.47 -10.33
C TRP A 138 -2.23 -3.57 -9.13
N ASN A 139 -2.50 -4.03 -7.93
CA ASN A 139 -2.34 -3.24 -6.72
C ASN A 139 -0.93 -2.67 -6.55
N TRP A 140 0.14 -3.44 -6.84
CA TRP A 140 1.51 -2.96 -6.74
C TRP A 140 1.81 -1.83 -7.76
N VAL A 141 1.22 -1.89 -8.97
CA VAL A 141 1.36 -0.82 -9.97
C VAL A 141 0.68 0.45 -9.48
N LEU A 142 -0.56 0.32 -8.97
CA LEU A 142 -1.31 1.46 -8.42
C LEU A 142 -0.57 2.09 -7.23
N LEU A 143 0.02 1.27 -6.35
CA LEU A 143 0.87 1.72 -5.24
C LEU A 143 2.06 2.53 -5.74
N MET A 144 2.76 2.05 -6.76
CA MET A 144 3.90 2.75 -7.35
C MET A 144 3.49 4.03 -8.07
N MET A 145 2.40 4.03 -8.83
CA MET A 145 1.90 5.24 -9.50
C MET A 145 1.57 6.34 -8.50
N ILE A 146 0.87 6.02 -7.41
CA ILE A 146 0.55 7.00 -6.35
C ILE A 146 1.83 7.48 -5.65
N SER A 147 2.77 6.57 -5.39
CA SER A 147 4.05 6.90 -4.74
C SER A 147 4.89 7.85 -5.59
N VAL A 148 4.99 7.58 -6.89
CA VAL A 148 5.70 8.45 -7.85
C VAL A 148 4.99 9.79 -7.98
N ALA A 149 3.67 9.80 -8.11
CA ALA A 149 2.90 11.05 -8.16
C ALA A 149 3.13 11.91 -6.91
N GLY A 150 3.09 11.30 -5.73
CA GLY A 150 3.40 11.98 -4.46
C GLY A 150 4.83 12.54 -4.44
N ALA A 151 5.81 11.75 -4.88
CA ALA A 151 7.20 12.21 -4.98
C ALA A 151 7.34 13.39 -5.95
N LEU A 152 6.74 13.34 -7.14
CA LEU A 152 6.76 14.44 -8.13
C LEU A 152 6.13 15.73 -7.57
N ILE A 153 5.01 15.62 -6.87
CA ILE A 153 4.38 16.76 -6.20
C ILE A 153 5.35 17.38 -5.18
N ARG A 154 6.04 16.55 -4.38
CA ARG A 154 7.03 17.02 -3.40
C ARG A 154 8.26 17.64 -4.08
N VAL A 155 8.73 17.08 -5.19
CA VAL A 155 9.81 17.67 -6.01
C VAL A 155 9.43 19.07 -6.44
N TRP A 156 8.21 19.28 -6.95
CA TRP A 156 7.74 20.61 -7.33
C TRP A 156 7.73 21.60 -6.17
N PHE A 157 7.25 21.19 -4.98
CA PHE A 157 7.29 22.03 -3.79
C PHE A 157 8.72 22.43 -3.41
N VAL A 158 9.68 21.50 -3.46
CA VAL A 158 11.09 21.79 -3.21
C VAL A 158 11.66 22.76 -4.25
N GLN A 159 11.33 22.59 -5.53
CA GLN A 159 11.73 23.51 -6.60
C GLN A 159 11.13 24.91 -6.40
N ARG A 160 9.86 24.99 -6.00
CA ARG A 160 9.19 26.25 -5.70
C ARG A 160 9.90 27.03 -4.57
N HIS A 161 10.28 26.35 -3.47
CA HIS A 161 11.04 26.99 -2.38
C HIS A 161 12.43 27.46 -2.82
N LYS A 162 13.02 26.84 -3.86
CA LYS A 162 14.29 27.27 -4.45
C LYS A 162 14.13 28.39 -5.48
N GLY A 163 12.91 28.90 -5.70
CA GLY A 163 12.62 29.93 -6.69
C GLY A 163 12.68 29.47 -8.16
N LYS A 164 12.72 28.15 -8.42
CA LYS A 164 12.82 27.58 -9.77
C LYS A 164 11.74 26.50 -9.99
N PRO A 165 10.42 26.84 -9.87
CA PRO A 165 9.37 25.86 -10.04
C PRO A 165 9.27 25.42 -11.50
N ASN A 166 9.21 24.10 -11.73
CA ASN A 166 8.90 23.55 -13.05
C ASN A 166 7.44 23.05 -13.04
N PRO A 167 6.50 23.73 -13.72
CA PRO A 167 5.09 23.34 -13.72
C PRO A 167 4.84 21.96 -14.35
N LEU A 168 5.71 21.50 -15.26
CA LEU A 168 5.60 20.18 -15.88
C LEU A 168 5.74 19.06 -14.85
N VAL A 169 6.57 19.23 -13.81
CA VAL A 169 6.73 18.24 -12.75
C VAL A 169 5.44 18.09 -11.95
N LEU A 170 4.77 19.21 -11.61
CA LEU A 170 3.48 19.17 -10.93
C LEU A 170 2.41 18.53 -11.84
N ALA A 171 2.35 18.99 -13.09
CA ALA A 171 1.38 18.44 -14.06
C ALA A 171 1.55 16.93 -14.23
N SER A 172 2.79 16.42 -14.35
CA SER A 172 3.07 14.99 -14.44
C SER A 172 2.55 14.22 -13.21
N GLY A 173 2.76 14.76 -12.00
CA GLY A 173 2.23 14.15 -10.77
C GLY A 173 0.69 14.10 -10.76
N LEU A 174 0.03 15.19 -11.17
CA LEU A 174 -1.45 15.24 -11.22
C LEU A 174 -2.02 14.33 -12.32
N VAL A 175 -1.39 14.26 -13.49
CA VAL A 175 -1.77 13.32 -14.57
C VAL A 175 -1.62 11.88 -14.07
N MET A 176 -0.54 11.56 -13.38
CA MET A 176 -0.33 10.22 -12.80
C MET A 176 -1.43 9.86 -11.79
N LEU A 177 -1.85 10.79 -10.92
CA LEU A 177 -2.98 10.57 -10.02
C LEU A 177 -4.29 10.35 -10.77
N ALA A 178 -4.56 11.14 -11.80
CA ALA A 178 -5.76 10.96 -12.63
C ALA A 178 -5.78 9.60 -13.34
N LEU A 179 -4.64 9.19 -13.91
CA LEU A 179 -4.49 7.86 -14.51
C LEU A 179 -4.69 6.74 -13.48
N THR A 180 -4.15 6.90 -12.28
CA THR A 180 -4.36 5.93 -11.19
C THR A 180 -5.84 5.83 -10.82
N ALA A 181 -6.54 6.96 -10.71
CA ALA A 181 -7.97 6.96 -10.44
C ALA A 181 -8.77 6.27 -11.54
N LEU A 182 -8.44 6.52 -12.81
CA LEU A 182 -9.08 5.86 -13.96
C LEU A 182 -8.83 4.34 -13.97
N LEU A 183 -7.60 3.90 -13.68
CA LEU A 183 -7.26 2.47 -13.62
C LEU A 183 -7.95 1.77 -12.44
N ALA A 184 -8.12 2.47 -11.32
CA ALA A 184 -8.78 1.97 -10.13
C ALA A 184 -10.33 1.95 -10.22
N LEU A 185 -10.91 2.54 -11.28
CA LEU A 185 -12.35 2.47 -11.48
C LEU A 185 -12.80 1.01 -11.59
N PRO A 186 -13.91 0.65 -10.92
CA PRO A 186 -14.50 -0.66 -11.08
C PRO A 186 -14.80 -0.93 -12.55
N ARG A 187 -14.18 -1.95 -13.12
CA ARG A 187 -14.53 -2.37 -14.48
C ARG A 187 -15.91 -3.01 -14.44
N PRO A 188 -16.83 -2.63 -15.34
CA PRO A 188 -18.04 -3.39 -15.52
C PRO A 188 -17.65 -4.82 -15.83
N SER A 189 -18.08 -5.78 -15.01
CA SER A 189 -17.85 -7.21 -15.35
C SER A 189 -18.55 -7.46 -16.70
N ALA A 190 -17.79 -7.85 -17.70
CA ALA A 190 -18.31 -8.26 -19.01
C ALA A 190 -18.99 -9.65 -18.90
N ASP A 191 -19.72 -9.88 -17.82
CA ASP A 191 -20.39 -11.16 -17.55
C ASP A 191 -21.72 -11.18 -18.30
N GLY A 192 -21.71 -11.74 -19.50
CA GLY A 192 -22.85 -11.99 -20.36
C GLY A 192 -23.85 -13.03 -19.82
N GLY A 193 -23.91 -13.24 -18.52
CA GLY A 193 -24.86 -14.13 -17.87
C GLY A 193 -26.05 -13.39 -17.28
N GLY A 194 -27.26 -13.92 -17.42
CA GLY A 194 -28.50 -13.39 -16.83
C GLY A 194 -28.45 -13.32 -15.28
N PRO A 195 -29.50 -12.79 -14.63
CA PRO A 195 -29.60 -12.73 -13.18
C PRO A 195 -29.36 -14.10 -12.55
N VAL A 196 -28.65 -14.14 -11.42
CA VAL A 196 -28.42 -15.34 -10.63
C VAL A 196 -29.44 -15.37 -9.51
N ALA A 197 -30.11 -16.51 -9.32
CA ALA A 197 -31.08 -16.67 -8.25
C ALA A 197 -30.38 -16.82 -6.89
N PHE A 198 -31.07 -16.44 -5.82
CA PHE A 198 -30.52 -16.46 -4.46
C PHE A 198 -30.07 -17.83 -3.98
N ASP A 199 -30.78 -18.87 -4.35
CA ASP A 199 -30.48 -20.28 -4.04
C ASP A 199 -29.09 -20.73 -4.52
N GLN A 200 -28.58 -20.11 -5.60
CA GLN A 200 -27.23 -20.35 -6.11
C GLN A 200 -26.16 -19.57 -5.34
N VAL A 201 -26.50 -18.44 -4.73
CA VAL A 201 -25.54 -17.58 -3.99
C VAL A 201 -25.49 -17.95 -2.52
N GLN A 202 -26.61 -18.37 -1.93
CA GLN A 202 -26.70 -18.74 -0.52
C GLN A 202 -25.63 -19.78 -0.12
N PRO A 203 -25.41 -20.90 -0.84
CA PRO A 203 -24.37 -21.86 -0.50
C PRO A 203 -22.96 -21.27 -0.52
N ILE A 204 -22.69 -20.32 -1.41
CA ILE A 204 -21.40 -19.63 -1.49
C ILE A 204 -21.19 -18.80 -0.20
N ILE A 205 -22.19 -18.03 0.21
CA ILE A 205 -22.12 -17.20 1.41
C ILE A 205 -21.98 -18.08 2.66
N GLN A 206 -22.70 -19.17 2.74
CA GLN A 206 -22.60 -20.14 3.81
C GLN A 206 -21.18 -20.70 3.92
N ALA A 207 -20.60 -21.15 2.81
CA ALA A 207 -19.27 -21.76 2.79
C ALA A 207 -18.13 -20.74 2.98
N ARG A 208 -18.27 -19.51 2.51
CA ARG A 208 -17.18 -18.54 2.41
C ARG A 208 -17.23 -17.40 3.41
N CYS A 209 -18.39 -17.12 3.99
CA CYS A 209 -18.58 -15.92 4.82
C CYS A 209 -19.02 -16.25 6.27
N VAL A 210 -19.85 -17.27 6.46
CA VAL A 210 -20.49 -17.55 7.74
C VAL A 210 -19.51 -17.96 8.82
N SER A 211 -18.38 -18.61 8.49
CA SER A 211 -17.35 -18.95 9.48
C SER A 211 -16.89 -17.75 10.33
N CYS A 212 -16.86 -16.56 9.73
CA CYS A 212 -16.53 -15.29 10.40
C CYS A 212 -17.77 -14.45 10.75
N HIS A 213 -18.84 -14.58 9.96
CA HIS A 213 -20.03 -13.74 10.02
C HIS A 213 -21.25 -14.51 10.57
N ALA A 214 -21.05 -15.43 11.48
CA ALA A 214 -22.08 -16.04 12.31
C ALA A 214 -22.28 -15.27 13.62
N ALA A 215 -23.43 -15.44 14.28
CA ALA A 215 -23.65 -14.91 15.63
C ALA A 215 -22.60 -15.45 16.62
N LYS A 216 -22.16 -16.68 16.39
CA LYS A 216 -21.00 -17.30 17.07
C LYS A 216 -19.99 -17.76 16.03
N PRO A 217 -19.00 -16.92 15.68
CA PRO A 217 -17.99 -17.27 14.68
C PRO A 217 -17.23 -18.55 15.04
N THR A 218 -16.94 -19.37 14.02
CA THR A 218 -16.14 -20.60 14.18
C THR A 218 -14.70 -20.43 13.70
N GLN A 219 -14.40 -19.30 13.04
CA GLN A 219 -13.05 -19.01 12.57
C GLN A 219 -12.13 -18.66 13.74
N GLU A 220 -10.98 -19.32 13.79
CA GLU A 220 -9.97 -19.06 14.83
C GLU A 220 -9.54 -17.56 14.85
N GLY A 221 -9.47 -16.99 16.05
CA GLY A 221 -9.10 -15.59 16.24
C GLY A 221 -10.23 -14.58 16.07
N ILE A 222 -11.46 -15.02 15.77
CA ILE A 222 -12.64 -14.14 15.65
C ILE A 222 -13.64 -14.49 16.77
N ALA A 223 -13.69 -13.64 17.80
CA ALA A 223 -14.54 -13.86 18.98
C ALA A 223 -15.99 -13.40 18.79
N ALA A 224 -16.25 -12.48 17.86
CA ALA A 224 -17.56 -11.94 17.56
C ALA A 224 -17.65 -11.56 16.07
N PRO A 225 -18.87 -11.52 15.48
CA PRO A 225 -19.02 -11.16 14.06
C PRO A 225 -18.45 -9.76 13.79
N PRO A 226 -17.52 -9.64 12.83
CA PRO A 226 -16.88 -8.36 12.52
C PRO A 226 -17.91 -7.29 12.18
N LYS A 227 -17.83 -6.12 12.83
CA LYS A 227 -18.79 -5.00 12.72
C LYS A 227 -20.25 -5.38 13.03
N GLY A 228 -20.47 -6.44 13.81
CA GLY A 228 -21.80 -6.94 14.11
C GLY A 228 -22.56 -7.48 12.89
N MET A 229 -21.87 -7.81 11.82
CA MET A 229 -22.49 -8.33 10.59
C MET A 229 -22.68 -9.84 10.71
N VAL A 230 -23.93 -10.28 10.78
CA VAL A 230 -24.32 -11.69 10.74
C VAL A 230 -24.92 -12.02 9.38
N LEU A 231 -24.59 -13.21 8.82
CA LEU A 231 -24.96 -13.67 7.48
C LEU A 231 -25.47 -15.12 7.50
N GLU A 232 -26.17 -15.53 8.57
CA GLU A 232 -26.65 -16.91 8.74
C GLU A 232 -27.96 -17.17 8.02
N THR A 233 -28.85 -16.18 8.01
CA THR A 233 -30.20 -16.32 7.45
C THR A 233 -30.35 -15.65 6.09
N PRO A 234 -31.26 -16.14 5.22
CA PRO A 234 -31.57 -15.48 3.96
C PRO A 234 -31.93 -13.99 4.09
N ALA A 235 -32.64 -13.64 5.15
CA ALA A 235 -33.05 -12.25 5.40
C ALA A 235 -31.84 -11.36 5.69
N GLU A 236 -30.89 -11.80 6.53
CA GLU A 236 -29.66 -11.09 6.83
C GLU A 236 -28.76 -10.92 5.59
N ILE A 237 -28.63 -11.98 4.78
CA ILE A 237 -27.85 -11.94 3.55
C ILE A 237 -28.43 -10.90 2.58
N ARG A 238 -29.75 -10.92 2.35
CA ARG A 238 -30.39 -9.93 1.47
C ARG A 238 -30.30 -8.51 2.01
N LEU A 239 -30.48 -8.32 3.31
CA LEU A 239 -30.31 -7.02 3.96
C LEU A 239 -28.91 -6.45 3.77
N ARG A 240 -27.90 -7.31 3.69
CA ARG A 240 -26.48 -6.95 3.54
C ARG A 240 -25.94 -7.12 2.13
N ALA A 241 -26.79 -7.35 1.13
CA ALA A 241 -26.41 -7.66 -0.25
C ALA A 241 -25.44 -6.62 -0.85
N ALA A 242 -25.68 -5.34 -0.62
CA ALA A 242 -24.80 -4.26 -1.10
C ALA A 242 -23.39 -4.34 -0.47
N ALA A 243 -23.32 -4.60 0.83
CA ALA A 243 -22.04 -4.74 1.53
C ALA A 243 -21.30 -6.01 1.08
N ILE A 244 -22.01 -7.12 0.90
CA ILE A 244 -21.44 -8.38 0.38
C ILE A 244 -20.88 -8.15 -1.03
N TYR A 245 -21.66 -7.55 -1.93
CA TYR A 245 -21.20 -7.21 -3.28
C TYR A 245 -19.95 -6.33 -3.25
N GLN A 246 -19.99 -5.24 -2.50
CA GLN A 246 -18.90 -4.29 -2.43
C GLN A 246 -17.62 -4.92 -1.89
N GLN A 247 -17.71 -5.73 -0.83
CA GLN A 247 -16.52 -6.26 -0.16
C GLN A 247 -16.01 -7.57 -0.78
N ALA A 248 -16.90 -8.46 -1.24
CA ALA A 248 -16.50 -9.75 -1.74
C ALA A 248 -16.34 -9.79 -3.26
N ALA A 249 -17.18 -9.09 -4.02
CA ALA A 249 -17.14 -9.15 -5.48
C ALA A 249 -16.43 -7.96 -6.12
N GLN A 250 -16.69 -6.73 -5.66
CA GLN A 250 -16.16 -5.53 -6.27
C GLN A 250 -14.73 -5.22 -5.80
N SER A 251 -14.51 -5.09 -4.48
CA SER A 251 -13.21 -4.74 -3.91
C SER A 251 -12.33 -5.96 -3.58
N ARG A 252 -12.91 -7.15 -3.53
CA ARG A 252 -12.25 -8.44 -3.22
C ARG A 252 -11.53 -8.46 -1.87
N VAL A 253 -11.88 -7.56 -0.96
CA VAL A 253 -11.28 -7.47 0.38
C VAL A 253 -11.72 -8.61 1.27
N MET A 254 -12.92 -9.13 1.03
CA MET A 254 -13.47 -10.27 1.75
C MET A 254 -13.47 -11.53 0.87
N PRO A 255 -13.17 -12.67 1.48
CA PRO A 255 -12.61 -12.90 2.80
C PRO A 255 -11.18 -12.32 2.93
N PRO A 256 -10.75 -11.87 4.13
CA PRO A 256 -9.41 -11.33 4.31
C PRO A 256 -8.33 -12.34 3.87
N GLY A 257 -7.39 -11.91 3.02
CA GLY A 257 -6.37 -12.80 2.46
C GLY A 257 -6.90 -13.99 1.66
N ASN A 258 -8.18 -13.97 1.28
CA ASN A 258 -8.89 -15.09 0.66
C ASN A 258 -8.88 -16.39 1.49
N MET A 259 -8.88 -16.28 2.82
CA MET A 259 -8.71 -17.40 3.76
C MET A 259 -9.77 -18.53 3.64
N THR A 260 -10.95 -18.23 3.07
CA THR A 260 -11.97 -19.23 2.79
C THR A 260 -11.98 -19.70 1.33
N HIS A 261 -10.95 -19.32 0.54
CA HIS A 261 -10.72 -19.75 -0.83
C HIS A 261 -11.91 -19.48 -1.78
N ILE A 262 -12.56 -18.32 -1.65
CA ILE A 262 -13.62 -17.93 -2.59
C ILE A 262 -13.05 -17.76 -3.99
N THR A 263 -13.66 -18.39 -4.98
CA THR A 263 -13.22 -18.39 -6.37
C THR A 263 -13.71 -17.15 -7.13
N ASP A 264 -13.08 -16.87 -8.26
CA ASP A 264 -13.54 -15.78 -9.15
C ASP A 264 -14.91 -16.05 -9.74
N ALA A 265 -15.26 -17.32 -9.98
CA ALA A 265 -16.60 -17.70 -10.41
C ALA A 265 -17.66 -17.39 -9.35
N GLU A 266 -17.40 -17.74 -8.08
CA GLU A 266 -18.28 -17.43 -6.94
C GLU A 266 -18.46 -15.92 -6.77
N ARG A 267 -17.38 -15.13 -6.88
CA ARG A 267 -17.43 -13.66 -6.83
C ARG A 267 -18.29 -13.08 -7.96
N ARG A 268 -18.18 -13.64 -9.19
CA ARG A 268 -19.04 -13.25 -10.31
C ARG A 268 -20.50 -13.58 -10.06
N MET A 269 -20.81 -14.72 -9.47
CA MET A 269 -22.18 -15.10 -9.12
C MET A 269 -22.78 -14.14 -8.12
N ILE A 270 -22.06 -13.75 -7.05
CA ILE A 270 -22.46 -12.71 -6.09
C ILE A 270 -22.71 -11.38 -6.80
N ALA A 271 -21.84 -10.98 -7.72
CA ALA A 271 -21.99 -9.74 -8.46
C ALA A 271 -23.26 -9.74 -9.34
N ARG A 272 -23.52 -10.82 -10.04
CA ARG A 272 -24.70 -10.98 -10.91
C ARG A 272 -25.99 -10.98 -10.09
N TRP A 273 -26.01 -11.71 -8.98
CA TRP A 273 -27.14 -11.72 -8.05
C TRP A 273 -27.45 -10.29 -7.55
N PHE A 274 -26.46 -9.56 -7.06
CA PHE A 274 -26.68 -8.19 -6.58
C PHE A 274 -27.17 -7.25 -7.68
N LYS A 275 -26.57 -7.30 -8.87
CA LYS A 275 -27.00 -6.50 -10.03
C LYS A 275 -28.39 -6.87 -10.54
N GLY A 276 -28.82 -8.11 -10.33
CA GLY A 276 -30.17 -8.59 -10.62
C GLY A 276 -31.23 -8.21 -9.57
N GLY A 277 -30.87 -7.36 -8.59
CA GLY A 277 -31.80 -6.87 -7.55
C GLY A 277 -31.76 -7.64 -6.24
N ALA A 278 -30.85 -8.58 -6.07
CA ALA A 278 -30.61 -9.36 -4.85
C ALA A 278 -31.86 -10.10 -4.29
N GLN A 279 -32.75 -10.53 -5.17
CA GLN A 279 -33.99 -11.26 -4.85
C GLN A 279 -33.74 -12.73 -4.57
#